data_aa9846877b3065ecd0130069a18860b2
#
_entry.id   aa9846877b3065ecd0130069a18860b2
#
_cell.length_a   1.000
_cell.length_b   1.000
_cell.length_c   1.000
_cell.angle_alpha   90.00
_cell.angle_beta   90.00
_cell.angle_gamma   90.00
#
_symmetry.space_group_name_H-M   'P 1'
#
loop_
_entity.id
_entity.type
_entity.pdbx_description
1 polymer ?
#
loop_
_entity_poly.entity_id
_entity_poly.type
_entity_poly.pdbx_seq_one_letter_code
_entity_poly.pdbx_strand_id
1 'polypeptide(L)'
;MVPVSGPMTGDAVGAPCWLNLSAHDLEAAQSFYGAVLGWTFRRGAFGESYVVGERDGVPVAGIAAVSVQPAGPVAWTVFFAVDDADAAVARIRERGGTVGVGPLSYPPRGRAALATDLEGAVFGVWEGRLVSRWHVGERQAPAWVELHTRDAFDAAVFYGGVLGWADESQGGTEVSYEHEGVVLRRNGEAVARLDSGPVESESPRPELRPRWLVRFRVRDLEAAREAVLAHGGSVVPGGEWAGVRPPGSDEHRLVVRDPEGALFAVEAEEAEETG
;
A
#
# COMPACT_ATOMS: atom_id res chain seq x y z
N MET A 1 -18.27 18.95 -3.60
CA MET A 1 -17.46 18.58 -4.78
C MET A 1 -16.07 19.11 -4.55
N VAL A 2 -15.16 18.29 -4.00
CA VAL A 2 -13.77 18.70 -3.79
C VAL A 2 -13.08 18.69 -5.15
N PRO A 3 -12.42 19.77 -5.58
CA PRO A 3 -11.72 19.81 -6.83
C PRO A 3 -10.60 18.78 -6.80
N VAL A 4 -10.63 17.84 -7.72
CA VAL A 4 -9.50 16.95 -8.01
C VAL A 4 -8.47 17.77 -8.78
N SER A 5 -7.79 18.66 -8.09
CA SER A 5 -6.72 19.49 -8.64
C SER A 5 -5.36 19.08 -8.04
N GLY A 6 -5.12 17.76 -8.02
CA GLY A 6 -3.80 17.25 -7.73
C GLY A 6 -2.88 17.33 -8.97
N PRO A 7 -1.56 17.22 -8.79
CA PRO A 7 -0.61 17.11 -9.89
C PRO A 7 -0.91 15.89 -10.76
N MET A 8 -0.37 15.86 -11.97
CA MET A 8 -0.38 14.66 -12.82
C MET A 8 0.69 13.68 -12.35
N THR A 9 0.54 12.40 -12.71
CA THR A 9 1.52 11.34 -12.35
C THR A 9 2.93 11.63 -12.78
N GLY A 10 3.16 12.42 -13.83
CA GLY A 10 4.49 12.80 -14.29
C GLY A 10 5.40 13.37 -13.20
N ASP A 11 4.82 14.08 -12.21
CA ASP A 11 5.58 14.62 -11.07
C ASP A 11 5.91 13.55 -10.02
N ALA A 12 5.37 12.34 -10.13
CA ALA A 12 5.46 11.28 -9.12
C ALA A 12 5.78 9.90 -9.70
N VAL A 13 6.23 9.84 -10.96
CA VAL A 13 6.53 8.56 -11.64
C VAL A 13 7.43 7.67 -10.78
N GLY A 14 7.05 6.40 -10.68
CA GLY A 14 7.74 5.38 -9.90
C GLY A 14 7.43 5.38 -8.40
N ALA A 15 6.85 6.43 -7.84
CA ALA A 15 6.55 6.49 -6.41
C ALA A 15 5.16 5.91 -6.09
N PRO A 16 4.95 5.41 -4.85
CA PRO A 16 3.61 5.15 -4.36
C PRO A 16 2.74 6.42 -4.47
N CYS A 17 1.53 6.27 -4.99
CA CYS A 17 0.63 7.41 -5.23
C CYS A 17 -0.77 7.23 -4.65
N TRP A 18 -1.13 6.03 -4.24
CA TRP A 18 -2.39 5.75 -3.57
C TRP A 18 -2.39 4.37 -2.90
N LEU A 19 -3.21 4.23 -1.86
CA LEU A 19 -3.54 2.97 -1.19
C LEU A 19 -5.02 2.67 -1.40
N ASN A 20 -5.35 1.44 -1.74
CA ASN A 20 -6.74 1.02 -1.91
C ASN A 20 -7.01 -0.32 -1.23
N LEU A 21 -8.10 -0.39 -0.49
CA LEU A 21 -8.67 -1.64 -0.01
C LEU A 21 -9.80 -2.07 -0.95
N SER A 22 -9.79 -3.32 -1.37
CA SER A 22 -10.95 -3.98 -1.95
C SER A 22 -11.71 -4.69 -0.83
N ALA A 23 -12.95 -4.34 -0.56
CA ALA A 23 -13.79 -4.90 0.50
C ALA A 23 -15.10 -5.45 -0.09
N HIS A 24 -15.70 -6.46 0.55
CA HIS A 24 -17.02 -6.95 0.13
C HIS A 24 -18.13 -6.10 0.76
N ASP A 25 -17.96 -5.67 2.01
CA ASP A 25 -18.89 -4.83 2.76
C ASP A 25 -18.24 -3.49 3.10
N LEU A 26 -18.68 -2.45 2.38
CA LEU A 26 -18.14 -1.10 2.53
C LEU A 26 -18.49 -0.47 3.90
N GLU A 27 -19.68 -0.76 4.43
CA GLU A 27 -20.12 -0.22 5.72
C GLU A 27 -19.37 -0.89 6.88
N ALA A 28 -19.22 -2.21 6.83
CA ALA A 28 -18.42 -2.95 7.80
C ALA A 28 -16.95 -2.51 7.77
N ALA A 29 -16.36 -2.31 6.60
CA ALA A 29 -15.00 -1.79 6.45
C ALA A 29 -14.87 -0.38 7.06
N GLN A 30 -15.80 0.54 6.76
CA GLN A 30 -15.78 1.87 7.36
C GLN A 30 -15.89 1.83 8.89
N SER A 31 -16.76 0.97 9.44
CA SER A 31 -16.90 0.79 10.88
C SER A 31 -15.59 0.30 11.51
N PHE A 32 -14.97 -0.72 10.92
CA PHE A 32 -13.71 -1.30 11.40
C PHE A 32 -12.55 -0.29 11.35
N TYR A 33 -12.26 0.27 10.18
CA TYR A 33 -11.14 1.20 10.02
C TYR A 33 -11.36 2.53 10.74
N GLY A 34 -12.60 2.97 10.88
CA GLY A 34 -12.96 4.11 11.73
C GLY A 34 -12.62 3.89 13.20
N ALA A 35 -12.94 2.70 13.73
CA ALA A 35 -12.66 2.36 15.12
C ALA A 35 -11.16 2.11 15.37
N VAL A 36 -10.47 1.42 14.47
CA VAL A 36 -9.06 1.02 14.64
C VAL A 36 -8.09 2.16 14.36
N LEU A 37 -8.33 2.93 13.28
CA LEU A 37 -7.40 3.96 12.79
C LEU A 37 -7.86 5.39 13.07
N GLY A 38 -9.06 5.56 13.62
CA GLY A 38 -9.63 6.88 13.86
C GLY A 38 -10.00 7.64 12.59
N TRP A 39 -10.24 6.93 11.48
CA TRP A 39 -10.56 7.56 10.21
C TRP A 39 -12.00 8.05 10.17
N THR A 40 -12.19 9.17 9.49
CA THR A 40 -13.49 9.61 8.97
C THR A 40 -13.58 9.29 7.49
N PHE A 41 -14.80 9.15 6.98
CA PHE A 41 -15.00 8.74 5.59
C PHE A 41 -15.82 9.76 4.83
N ARG A 42 -15.42 10.03 3.59
CA ARG A 42 -16.21 10.79 2.64
C ARG A 42 -16.41 10.02 1.35
N ARG A 43 -17.47 10.31 0.63
CA ARG A 43 -17.71 9.74 -0.70
C ARG A 43 -16.52 10.02 -1.60
N GLY A 44 -16.05 8.99 -2.24
CA GLY A 44 -14.95 9.06 -3.20
C GLY A 44 -15.44 9.48 -4.57
N ALA A 45 -14.53 9.50 -5.47
CA ALA A 45 -14.73 10.01 -6.82
C ALA A 45 -15.22 8.95 -7.81
N PHE A 46 -15.30 7.68 -7.39
CA PHE A 46 -15.68 6.55 -8.24
C PHE A 46 -17.10 6.01 -7.94
N GLY A 47 -17.97 6.86 -7.42
CA GLY A 47 -19.39 6.52 -7.17
C GLY A 47 -19.66 6.13 -5.71
N GLU A 48 -20.82 5.51 -5.49
CA GLU A 48 -21.32 5.18 -4.15
C GLU A 48 -20.58 3.96 -3.54
N SER A 49 -20.01 3.12 -4.36
CA SER A 49 -19.23 1.95 -3.95
C SER A 49 -17.76 2.27 -3.60
N TYR A 50 -17.43 3.57 -3.45
CA TYR A 50 -16.07 4.01 -3.16
C TYR A 50 -16.05 5.15 -2.14
N VAL A 51 -15.29 4.96 -1.07
CA VAL A 51 -15.06 5.99 -0.06
C VAL A 51 -13.57 6.28 0.12
N VAL A 52 -13.28 7.46 0.60
CA VAL A 52 -11.94 7.89 1.00
C VAL A 52 -11.90 8.01 2.51
N GLY A 53 -11.00 7.25 3.14
CA GLY A 53 -10.64 7.40 4.53
C GLY A 53 -9.70 8.59 4.72
N GLU A 54 -10.00 9.42 5.69
CA GLU A 54 -9.26 10.62 6.03
C GLU A 54 -8.89 10.61 7.50
N ARG A 55 -7.68 11.05 7.79
CA ARG A 55 -7.21 11.31 9.15
C ARG A 55 -6.94 12.80 9.30
N ASP A 56 -7.59 13.45 10.26
CA ASP A 56 -7.49 14.89 10.49
C ASP A 56 -7.72 15.73 9.21
N GLY A 57 -8.64 15.27 8.35
CA GLY A 57 -8.97 15.90 7.07
C GLY A 57 -7.92 15.72 5.96
N VAL A 58 -6.93 14.84 6.18
CA VAL A 58 -5.95 14.45 5.16
C VAL A 58 -6.34 13.08 4.61
N PRO A 59 -6.47 12.91 3.28
CA PRO A 59 -6.78 11.61 2.68
C PRO A 59 -5.64 10.62 2.91
N VAL A 60 -5.99 9.40 3.35
CA VAL A 60 -5.03 8.33 3.61
C VAL A 60 -5.17 7.21 2.59
N ALA A 61 -6.39 6.69 2.38
CA ALA A 61 -6.60 5.55 1.50
C ALA A 61 -8.03 5.54 0.94
N GLY A 62 -8.25 4.77 -0.13
CA GLY A 62 -9.56 4.44 -0.65
C GLY A 62 -10.05 3.08 -0.19
N ILE A 63 -11.36 2.92 -0.05
CA ILE A 63 -12.01 1.63 0.11
C ILE A 63 -13.05 1.48 -1.00
N ALA A 64 -12.89 0.42 -1.79
CA ALA A 64 -13.78 0.08 -2.90
C ALA A 64 -14.60 -1.17 -2.55
N ALA A 65 -15.91 -1.09 -2.67
CA ALA A 65 -16.73 -2.29 -2.64
C ALA A 65 -16.56 -3.08 -3.93
N VAL A 66 -16.19 -4.36 -3.82
CA VAL A 66 -16.08 -5.27 -4.95
C VAL A 66 -17.26 -6.23 -4.95
N SER A 67 -18.08 -6.14 -5.99
CA SER A 67 -19.31 -6.95 -6.16
C SER A 67 -19.13 -8.12 -7.14
N VAL A 68 -17.91 -8.42 -7.57
CA VAL A 68 -17.64 -9.44 -8.59
C VAL A 68 -17.60 -10.83 -7.96
N GLN A 69 -18.41 -11.74 -8.48
CA GLN A 69 -18.38 -13.17 -8.12
C GLN A 69 -17.56 -13.96 -9.17
N PRO A 70 -16.60 -14.83 -8.79
CA PRO A 70 -16.19 -15.08 -7.41
C PRO A 70 -15.48 -13.86 -6.82
N ALA A 71 -15.81 -13.54 -5.58
CA ALA A 71 -15.19 -12.43 -4.87
C ALA A 71 -13.66 -12.62 -4.85
N GLY A 72 -12.94 -11.63 -5.35
CA GLY A 72 -11.48 -11.60 -5.23
C GLY A 72 -11.08 -11.50 -3.75
N PRO A 73 -9.82 -11.79 -3.42
CA PRO A 73 -9.34 -11.64 -2.06
C PRO A 73 -9.47 -10.19 -1.61
N VAL A 74 -9.96 -9.99 -0.39
CA VAL A 74 -9.92 -8.70 0.27
C VAL A 74 -8.46 -8.39 0.60
N ALA A 75 -7.95 -7.30 0.06
CA ALA A 75 -6.54 -6.96 0.24
C ALA A 75 -6.28 -5.47 0.04
N TRP A 76 -5.29 -4.99 0.75
CA TRP A 76 -4.66 -3.70 0.49
C TRP A 76 -3.81 -3.77 -0.76
N THR A 77 -3.92 -2.76 -1.61
CA THR A 77 -3.14 -2.61 -2.83
C THR A 77 -2.44 -1.26 -2.83
N VAL A 78 -1.13 -1.26 -3.03
CA VAL A 78 -0.32 -0.06 -3.26
C VAL A 78 -0.34 0.26 -4.75
N PHE A 79 -0.73 1.47 -5.10
CA PHE A 79 -0.65 1.98 -6.47
C PHE A 79 0.57 2.85 -6.65
N PHE A 80 1.29 2.64 -7.75
CA PHE A 80 2.45 3.42 -8.16
C PHE A 80 2.09 4.32 -9.34
N ALA A 81 2.59 5.54 -9.33
CA ALA A 81 2.40 6.48 -10.42
C ALA A 81 3.20 6.06 -11.65
N VAL A 82 2.56 6.10 -12.80
CA VAL A 82 3.20 5.89 -14.11
C VAL A 82 2.77 6.99 -15.08
N ASP A 83 3.63 7.29 -16.04
CA ASP A 83 3.36 8.25 -17.09
C ASP A 83 2.46 7.67 -18.19
N ASP A 84 2.56 6.37 -18.45
CA ASP A 84 1.80 5.62 -19.45
C ASP A 84 1.46 4.22 -18.91
N ALA A 85 0.18 3.96 -18.70
CA ALA A 85 -0.29 2.69 -18.14
C ALA A 85 -0.14 1.52 -19.14
N ASP A 86 -0.24 1.75 -20.46
CA ASP A 86 -0.04 0.70 -21.46
C ASP A 86 1.43 0.30 -21.53
N ALA A 87 2.33 1.27 -21.52
CA ALA A 87 3.76 1.03 -21.48
C ALA A 87 4.18 0.32 -20.18
N ALA A 88 3.63 0.72 -19.03
CA ALA A 88 3.90 0.05 -17.75
C ALA A 88 3.43 -1.41 -17.77
N VAL A 89 2.22 -1.67 -18.29
CA VAL A 89 1.68 -3.03 -18.44
C VAL A 89 2.51 -3.88 -19.40
N ALA A 90 3.04 -3.30 -20.49
CA ALA A 90 3.97 -3.99 -21.39
C ALA A 90 5.25 -4.39 -20.64
N ARG A 91 5.88 -3.46 -19.92
CA ARG A 91 7.09 -3.72 -19.11
C ARG A 91 6.86 -4.78 -18.03
N ILE A 92 5.68 -4.79 -17.37
CA ILE A 92 5.33 -5.85 -16.40
C ILE A 92 5.40 -7.22 -17.05
N ARG A 93 4.74 -7.40 -18.21
CA ARG A 93 4.73 -8.67 -18.94
C ARG A 93 6.10 -9.08 -19.46
N GLU A 94 6.84 -8.16 -20.03
CA GLU A 94 8.19 -8.39 -20.54
C GLU A 94 9.17 -8.86 -19.46
N ARG A 95 8.94 -8.43 -18.20
CA ARG A 95 9.74 -8.79 -17.04
C ARG A 95 9.19 -9.97 -16.24
N GLY A 96 8.18 -10.67 -16.76
CA GLY A 96 7.65 -11.90 -16.17
C GLY A 96 6.56 -11.70 -15.11
N GLY A 97 6.13 -10.46 -14.83
CA GLY A 97 4.98 -10.20 -13.99
C GLY A 97 3.65 -10.53 -14.68
N THR A 98 2.59 -10.64 -13.92
CA THR A 98 1.27 -10.97 -14.46
C THR A 98 0.33 -9.78 -14.32
N VAL A 99 -0.35 -9.41 -15.40
CA VAL A 99 -1.38 -8.37 -15.39
C VAL A 99 -2.74 -9.03 -15.25
N GLY A 100 -3.37 -8.83 -14.10
CA GLY A 100 -4.68 -9.41 -13.79
C GLY A 100 -5.84 -8.57 -14.32
N VAL A 101 -5.73 -7.23 -14.25
CA VAL A 101 -6.80 -6.31 -14.66
C VAL A 101 -6.21 -5.08 -15.35
N GLY A 102 -6.82 -4.64 -16.43
CA GLY A 102 -6.55 -3.35 -17.06
C GLY A 102 -5.50 -3.32 -18.15
N PRO A 103 -5.10 -2.11 -18.58
CA PRO A 103 -5.49 -0.81 -18.03
C PRO A 103 -6.97 -0.45 -18.24
N LEU A 104 -7.65 -0.08 -17.17
CA LEU A 104 -9.03 0.40 -17.20
C LEU A 104 -9.06 1.94 -17.14
N SER A 105 -9.96 2.53 -17.90
CA SER A 105 -10.12 3.99 -17.94
C SER A 105 -11.15 4.47 -16.92
N TYR A 106 -10.82 5.55 -16.20
CA TYR A 106 -11.66 6.26 -15.23
C TYR A 106 -11.78 7.76 -15.59
N PRO A 107 -12.48 8.11 -16.68
CA PRO A 107 -12.55 9.49 -17.14
C PRO A 107 -13.23 10.42 -16.11
N PRO A 108 -12.80 11.66 -15.96
CA PRO A 108 -11.62 12.31 -16.55
C PRO A 108 -10.35 12.19 -15.67
N ARG A 109 -10.21 11.14 -14.84
CA ARG A 109 -9.22 11.05 -13.77
C ARG A 109 -7.94 10.39 -14.18
N GLY A 110 -8.01 9.28 -14.90
CA GLY A 110 -6.85 8.51 -15.29
C GLY A 110 -7.16 7.09 -15.71
N ARG A 111 -6.14 6.25 -15.64
CA ARG A 111 -6.17 4.83 -15.99
C ARG A 111 -5.44 4.02 -14.92
N ALA A 112 -5.90 2.80 -14.68
CA ALA A 112 -5.29 1.90 -13.70
C ALA A 112 -5.17 0.49 -14.24
N ALA A 113 -4.14 -0.23 -13.78
CA ALA A 113 -4.05 -1.66 -13.93
C ALA A 113 -3.64 -2.32 -12.60
N LEU A 114 -4.04 -3.57 -12.41
CA LEU A 114 -3.61 -4.43 -11.31
C LEU A 114 -2.74 -5.56 -11.86
N ALA A 115 -1.64 -5.81 -11.19
CA ALA A 115 -0.66 -6.81 -11.57
C ALA A 115 -0.06 -7.50 -10.34
N THR A 116 0.68 -8.56 -10.59
CA THR A 116 1.58 -9.17 -9.62
C THR A 116 3.02 -9.09 -10.14
N ASP A 117 3.96 -9.01 -9.21
CA ASP A 117 5.37 -9.19 -9.50
C ASP A 117 5.74 -10.66 -9.74
N LEU A 118 7.04 -10.95 -9.80
CA LEU A 118 7.56 -12.29 -10.07
C LEU A 118 7.21 -13.33 -8.99
N GLU A 119 6.99 -12.89 -7.76
CA GLU A 119 6.71 -13.76 -6.62
C GLU A 119 5.21 -13.75 -6.23
N GLY A 120 4.39 -12.97 -6.94
CA GLY A 120 2.94 -12.93 -6.74
C GLY A 120 2.47 -11.79 -5.83
N ALA A 121 3.34 -10.84 -5.42
CA ALA A 121 2.91 -9.66 -4.68
C ALA A 121 2.06 -8.75 -5.58
N VAL A 122 0.84 -8.46 -5.13
CA VAL A 122 -0.12 -7.64 -5.87
C VAL A 122 0.24 -6.16 -5.73
N PHE A 123 0.21 -5.43 -6.84
CA PHE A 123 0.36 -3.98 -6.88
C PHE A 123 -0.49 -3.37 -8.00
N GLY A 124 -0.70 -2.07 -7.93
CA GLY A 124 -1.38 -1.31 -8.97
C GLY A 124 -0.44 -0.30 -9.65
N VAL A 125 -0.78 0.07 -10.88
CA VAL A 125 -0.22 1.23 -11.56
C VAL A 125 -1.33 2.22 -11.85
N TRP A 126 -1.03 3.51 -11.73
CA TRP A 126 -1.96 4.61 -11.96
C TRP A 126 -1.33 5.66 -12.86
N GLU A 127 -2.03 5.98 -13.94
CA GLU A 127 -1.75 7.10 -14.84
C GLU A 127 -2.85 8.14 -14.67
N GLY A 128 -2.52 9.38 -14.36
CA GLY A 128 -3.52 10.44 -14.32
C GLY A 128 -3.35 11.44 -13.17
N ARG A 129 -4.48 11.92 -12.63
CA ARG A 129 -4.48 12.90 -11.54
C ARG A 129 -4.26 12.23 -10.19
N LEU A 130 -3.34 12.77 -9.41
CA LEU A 130 -3.05 12.32 -8.05
C LEU A 130 -3.99 12.97 -7.03
N VAL A 131 -4.16 12.33 -5.88
CA VAL A 131 -4.92 12.89 -4.77
C VAL A 131 -4.07 13.97 -4.09
N SER A 132 -4.61 15.18 -4.03
CA SER A 132 -3.93 16.32 -3.41
C SER A 132 -3.66 16.05 -1.92
N ARG A 133 -2.50 16.43 -1.44
CA ARG A 133 -2.01 16.25 -0.06
C ARG A 133 -1.83 14.79 0.40
N TRP A 134 -2.04 13.81 -0.49
CA TRP A 134 -1.72 12.44 -0.16
C TRP A 134 -0.20 12.23 -0.20
N HIS A 135 0.30 11.53 0.79
CA HIS A 135 1.70 11.14 0.87
C HIS A 135 1.85 9.88 1.73
N VAL A 136 2.95 9.20 1.53
CA VAL A 136 3.39 8.03 2.28
C VAL A 136 4.87 8.24 2.60
N GLY A 137 5.33 7.78 3.75
CA GLY A 137 6.71 7.95 4.15
C GLY A 137 7.01 7.41 5.55
N GLU A 138 8.28 7.35 5.88
CA GLU A 138 8.78 6.79 7.13
C GLU A 138 8.44 7.64 8.36
N ARG A 139 8.38 8.99 8.19
CA ARG A 139 8.10 9.93 9.27
C ARG A 139 6.86 10.76 8.96
N GLN A 140 6.09 11.13 9.97
CA GLN A 140 4.93 12.04 9.91
C GLN A 140 3.86 11.72 8.84
N ALA A 141 4.11 10.79 7.92
CA ALA A 141 3.10 10.35 6.98
C ALA A 141 2.07 9.45 7.66
N PRO A 142 0.80 9.49 7.25
CA PRO A 142 -0.26 8.67 7.85
C PRO A 142 -0.10 7.18 7.55
N ALA A 143 0.73 6.83 6.58
CA ALA A 143 0.98 5.45 6.17
C ALA A 143 2.42 5.25 5.67
N TRP A 144 2.85 4.01 5.70
CA TRP A 144 4.10 3.48 5.16
C TRP A 144 3.84 2.23 4.35
N VAL A 145 4.69 1.89 3.37
CA VAL A 145 4.56 0.69 2.55
C VAL A 145 5.86 -0.10 2.52
N GLU A 146 5.73 -1.41 2.71
CA GLU A 146 6.83 -2.36 2.70
C GLU A 146 6.51 -3.53 1.78
N LEU A 147 7.45 -3.91 0.91
CA LEU A 147 7.37 -5.18 0.19
C LEU A 147 8.07 -6.25 1.01
N HIS A 148 7.34 -7.29 1.37
CA HIS A 148 7.90 -8.52 1.91
C HIS A 148 8.05 -9.51 0.76
N THR A 149 9.28 -9.85 0.44
CA THR A 149 9.65 -10.71 -0.70
C THR A 149 10.77 -11.66 -0.29
N ARG A 150 11.03 -12.68 -1.08
CA ARG A 150 12.16 -13.59 -0.84
C ARG A 150 13.50 -12.94 -1.12
N ASP A 151 13.55 -12.13 -2.15
CA ASP A 151 14.74 -11.41 -2.58
C ASP A 151 14.40 -9.96 -2.93
N ALA A 152 14.81 -9.03 -2.05
CA ALA A 152 14.57 -7.59 -2.23
C ALA A 152 15.36 -7.00 -3.40
N PHE A 153 16.53 -7.59 -3.75
CA PHE A 153 17.32 -7.14 -4.89
C PHE A 153 16.62 -7.48 -6.20
N ASP A 154 16.19 -8.72 -6.38
CA ASP A 154 15.46 -9.15 -7.58
C ASP A 154 14.15 -8.38 -7.74
N ALA A 155 13.44 -8.15 -6.63
CA ALA A 155 12.26 -7.29 -6.62
C ALA A 155 12.59 -5.85 -7.04
N ALA A 156 13.68 -5.26 -6.52
CA ALA A 156 14.10 -3.91 -6.91
C ALA A 156 14.46 -3.81 -8.40
N VAL A 157 15.07 -4.84 -8.98
CA VAL A 157 15.34 -4.92 -10.44
C VAL A 157 14.04 -4.97 -11.23
N PHE A 158 13.07 -5.78 -10.77
CA PHE A 158 11.76 -5.86 -11.42
C PHE A 158 11.03 -4.50 -11.35
N TYR A 159 10.80 -3.96 -10.15
CA TYR A 159 10.09 -2.71 -9.96
C TYR A 159 10.84 -1.53 -10.58
N GLY A 160 12.16 -1.50 -10.49
CA GLY A 160 13.00 -0.49 -11.13
C GLY A 160 12.79 -0.42 -12.64
N GLY A 161 12.73 -1.58 -13.29
CA GLY A 161 12.48 -1.66 -14.71
C GLY A 161 11.03 -1.44 -15.14
N VAL A 162 10.05 -1.72 -14.26
CA VAL A 162 8.62 -1.47 -14.52
C VAL A 162 8.26 -0.01 -14.27
N LEU A 163 8.74 0.56 -13.14
CA LEU A 163 8.34 1.86 -12.62
C LEU A 163 9.34 2.98 -12.92
N GLY A 164 10.52 2.64 -13.47
CA GLY A 164 11.52 3.63 -13.85
C GLY A 164 12.36 4.17 -12.67
N TRP A 165 12.53 3.42 -11.58
CA TRP A 165 13.27 3.90 -10.39
C TRP A 165 14.72 4.29 -10.64
N ALA A 166 15.37 3.71 -11.64
CA ALA A 166 16.76 4.01 -11.99
C ALA A 166 16.92 5.13 -13.04
N ASP A 167 15.82 5.70 -13.51
CA ASP A 167 15.85 6.72 -14.57
C ASP A 167 15.84 8.13 -13.94
N GLU A 168 17.03 8.71 -13.79
CA GLU A 168 17.20 10.08 -13.27
C GLU A 168 16.43 11.14 -14.07
N SER A 169 16.09 10.85 -15.33
CA SER A 169 15.29 11.75 -16.19
C SER A 169 13.81 11.78 -15.82
N GLN A 170 13.33 10.77 -15.10
CA GLN A 170 11.92 10.57 -14.74
C GLN A 170 11.53 11.14 -13.36
N GLY A 171 12.39 11.93 -12.72
CA GLY A 171 11.99 12.72 -11.57
C GLY A 171 12.31 12.19 -10.18
N GLY A 172 13.50 11.67 -9.96
CA GLY A 172 14.13 11.71 -8.64
C GLY A 172 13.66 10.66 -7.63
N THR A 173 13.34 9.45 -8.08
CA THR A 173 13.23 8.30 -7.19
C THR A 173 14.60 7.64 -7.07
N GLU A 174 15.19 7.69 -5.89
CA GLU A 174 16.48 7.09 -5.57
C GLU A 174 16.27 5.72 -4.94
N VAL A 175 17.12 4.76 -5.34
CA VAL A 175 17.15 3.41 -4.76
C VAL A 175 18.45 3.27 -3.98
N SER A 176 18.36 3.01 -2.69
CA SER A 176 19.51 2.73 -1.83
C SER A 176 19.42 1.31 -1.26
N TYR A 177 20.57 0.65 -1.18
CA TYR A 177 20.67 -0.68 -0.57
C TYR A 177 21.15 -0.50 0.88
N GLU A 178 20.32 -0.90 1.85
CA GLU A 178 20.58 -0.73 3.27
C GLU A 178 20.40 -2.08 3.98
N HIS A 179 21.48 -2.62 4.54
CA HIS A 179 21.48 -3.94 5.20
C HIS A 179 20.93 -5.05 4.28
N GLU A 180 19.82 -5.70 4.65
CA GLU A 180 19.17 -6.78 3.89
C GLU A 180 17.97 -6.31 3.09
N GLY A 181 17.82 -5.00 2.87
CA GLY A 181 16.68 -4.40 2.21
C GLY A 181 17.06 -3.33 1.19
N VAL A 182 16.06 -2.87 0.49
CA VAL A 182 16.14 -1.78 -0.48
C VAL A 182 15.20 -0.68 -0.03
N VAL A 183 15.70 0.55 0.05
CA VAL A 183 14.89 1.73 0.41
C VAL A 183 14.70 2.61 -0.81
N LEU A 184 13.43 2.90 -1.08
CA LEU A 184 13.04 3.84 -2.11
C LEU A 184 12.90 5.21 -1.49
N ARG A 185 13.67 6.19 -2.00
CA ARG A 185 13.63 7.58 -1.54
C ARG A 185 13.12 8.49 -2.63
N ARG A 186 12.39 9.52 -2.22
CA ARG A 186 11.96 10.59 -3.08
C ARG A 186 12.20 11.93 -2.39
N ASN A 187 12.90 12.85 -3.07
CA ASN A 187 13.30 14.13 -2.49
C ASN A 187 14.02 13.97 -1.13
N GLY A 188 14.82 12.91 -0.98
CA GLY A 188 15.53 12.58 0.26
C GLY A 188 14.69 11.89 1.34
N GLU A 189 13.37 11.79 1.18
CA GLU A 189 12.50 11.07 2.12
C GLU A 189 12.28 9.62 1.67
N ALA A 190 12.36 8.68 2.61
CA ALA A 190 12.02 7.29 2.35
C ALA A 190 10.51 7.17 2.14
N VAL A 191 10.10 6.56 1.01
CA VAL A 191 8.69 6.41 0.63
C VAL A 191 8.23 4.95 0.56
N ALA A 192 9.16 4.02 0.45
CA ALA A 192 8.88 2.59 0.51
C ALA A 192 10.15 1.81 0.89
N ARG A 193 9.96 0.56 1.33
CA ARG A 193 11.04 -0.39 1.60
C ARG A 193 10.71 -1.74 1.00
N LEU A 194 11.74 -2.47 0.58
CA LEU A 194 11.67 -3.85 0.15
C LEU A 194 12.55 -4.66 1.11
N ASP A 195 11.97 -5.66 1.77
CA ASP A 195 12.66 -6.47 2.75
C ASP A 195 12.69 -7.94 2.29
N SER A 196 13.89 -8.53 2.36
CA SER A 196 14.06 -9.96 2.15
C SER A 196 13.61 -10.74 3.38
N GLY A 197 12.92 -11.86 3.17
CA GLY A 197 12.45 -12.69 4.28
C GLY A 197 12.00 -14.08 3.84
N PRO A 198 11.70 -14.95 4.79
CA PRO A 198 11.26 -16.34 4.52
C PRO A 198 9.80 -16.36 4.06
N VAL A 199 9.50 -15.82 2.89
CA VAL A 199 8.18 -15.86 2.26
C VAL A 199 8.09 -16.99 1.23
N GLU A 200 6.89 -17.54 1.05
CA GLU A 200 6.60 -18.62 0.12
C GLU A 200 5.39 -18.26 -0.75
N SER A 201 5.57 -18.16 -2.06
CA SER A 201 4.54 -17.72 -3.01
C SER A 201 3.26 -18.57 -2.97
N GLU A 202 3.38 -19.87 -2.70
CA GLU A 202 2.26 -20.81 -2.64
C GLU A 202 1.90 -21.24 -1.21
N SER A 203 2.37 -20.51 -0.19
CA SER A 203 2.06 -20.84 1.19
C SER A 203 0.55 -20.90 1.43
N PRO A 204 0.05 -21.94 2.12
CA PRO A 204 -1.34 -21.97 2.56
C PRO A 204 -1.67 -20.90 3.59
N ARG A 205 -0.63 -20.35 4.24
CA ARG A 205 -0.73 -19.23 5.18
C ARG A 205 -0.54 -17.90 4.46
N PRO A 206 -1.59 -17.08 4.31
CA PRO A 206 -1.50 -15.81 3.57
C PRO A 206 -0.42 -14.86 4.12
N GLU A 207 -0.18 -14.86 5.43
CA GLU A 207 0.83 -14.03 6.10
C GLU A 207 2.26 -14.36 5.69
N LEU A 208 2.52 -15.51 5.11
CA LEU A 208 3.84 -15.92 4.61
C LEU A 208 4.01 -15.69 3.10
N ARG A 209 3.00 -15.16 2.41
CA ARG A 209 3.11 -14.89 0.98
C ARG A 209 3.77 -13.55 0.71
N PRO A 210 4.51 -13.41 -0.39
CA PRO A 210 5.02 -12.12 -0.86
C PRO A 210 3.90 -11.09 -0.99
N ARG A 211 4.13 -9.86 -0.51
CA ARG A 211 3.12 -8.81 -0.57
C ARG A 211 3.68 -7.42 -0.30
N TRP A 212 2.98 -6.43 -0.79
CA TRP A 212 3.04 -5.09 -0.26
C TRP A 212 2.20 -5.01 1.02
N LEU A 213 2.85 -4.78 2.15
CA LEU A 213 2.19 -4.53 3.42
C LEU A 213 2.05 -3.03 3.61
N VAL A 214 0.84 -2.59 3.92
CA VAL A 214 0.57 -1.22 4.32
C VAL A 214 0.63 -1.12 5.84
N ARG A 215 1.34 -0.13 6.35
CA ARG A 215 1.44 0.17 7.76
C ARG A 215 0.79 1.54 8.02
N PHE A 216 -0.16 1.57 8.94
CA PHE A 216 -0.83 2.80 9.37
C PHE A 216 -0.38 3.21 10.76
N ARG A 217 -0.29 4.50 11.00
CA ARG A 217 0.07 5.03 12.31
C ARG A 217 -1.15 5.24 13.18
N VAL A 218 -1.00 4.89 14.45
CA VAL A 218 -2.02 5.04 15.49
C VAL A 218 -1.43 5.78 16.69
N ARG A 219 -2.25 6.54 17.39
CA ARG A 219 -1.81 7.29 18.59
C ARG A 219 -1.53 6.36 19.77
N ASP A 220 -2.33 5.29 19.89
CA ASP A 220 -2.26 4.31 20.97
C ASP A 220 -2.39 2.91 20.37
N LEU A 221 -1.31 2.14 20.49
CA LEU A 221 -1.23 0.80 19.89
C LEU A 221 -2.11 -0.21 20.64
N GLU A 222 -2.24 -0.08 21.99
CA GLU A 222 -3.06 -0.99 22.76
C GLU A 222 -4.55 -0.71 22.52
N ALA A 223 -4.94 0.55 22.46
CA ALA A 223 -6.31 0.92 22.08
C ALA A 223 -6.67 0.43 20.67
N ALA A 224 -5.73 0.53 19.71
CA ALA A 224 -5.92 -0.01 18.37
C ALA A 224 -6.06 -1.53 18.38
N ARG A 225 -5.25 -2.22 19.19
CA ARG A 225 -5.34 -3.69 19.39
C ARG A 225 -6.70 -4.11 19.94
N GLU A 226 -7.17 -3.43 20.98
CA GLU A 226 -8.49 -3.68 21.55
C GLU A 226 -9.61 -3.44 20.51
N ALA A 227 -9.52 -2.35 19.75
CA ALA A 227 -10.47 -2.02 18.70
C ALA A 227 -10.50 -3.09 17.59
N VAL A 228 -9.33 -3.60 17.15
CA VAL A 228 -9.24 -4.71 16.18
C VAL A 228 -10.04 -5.92 16.66
N LEU A 229 -9.82 -6.35 17.92
CA LEU A 229 -10.50 -7.52 18.47
C LEU A 229 -12.00 -7.28 18.66
N ALA A 230 -12.37 -6.09 19.15
CA ALA A 230 -13.77 -5.73 19.41
C ALA A 230 -14.61 -5.64 18.11
N HIS A 231 -13.97 -5.32 16.97
CA HIS A 231 -14.65 -5.20 15.67
C HIS A 231 -14.41 -6.39 14.75
N GLY A 232 -14.07 -7.57 15.31
CA GLY A 232 -14.03 -8.84 14.58
C GLY A 232 -12.74 -9.09 13.78
N GLY A 233 -11.74 -8.25 13.91
CA GLY A 233 -10.41 -8.49 13.38
C GLY A 233 -9.58 -9.42 14.27
N SER A 234 -8.34 -9.68 13.88
CA SER A 234 -7.41 -10.50 14.66
C SER A 234 -5.98 -9.96 14.57
N VAL A 235 -5.18 -10.24 15.60
CA VAL A 235 -3.74 -9.95 15.62
C VAL A 235 -2.99 -11.18 15.13
N VAL A 236 -2.05 -10.99 14.20
CA VAL A 236 -1.18 -12.05 13.71
C VAL A 236 -0.02 -12.22 14.72
N PRO A 237 0.21 -13.44 15.27
CA PRO A 237 1.28 -13.66 16.21
C PRO A 237 2.66 -13.34 15.61
N GLY A 238 3.54 -12.70 16.37
CA GLY A 238 4.84 -12.23 15.90
C GLY A 238 5.77 -13.32 15.35
N GLY A 239 5.66 -14.59 15.84
CA GLY A 239 6.41 -15.73 15.34
C GLY A 239 5.91 -16.32 14.01
N GLU A 240 4.74 -15.89 13.53
CA GLU A 240 4.14 -16.34 12.26
C GLU A 240 4.38 -15.34 11.12
N TRP A 241 5.02 -14.23 11.42
CA TRP A 241 5.30 -13.19 10.46
C TRP A 241 6.69 -13.37 9.82
N ALA A 242 6.74 -13.44 8.50
CA ALA A 242 7.95 -13.74 7.73
C ALA A 242 8.83 -12.51 7.42
N GLY A 243 8.80 -11.47 8.21
CA GLY A 243 9.70 -10.32 8.04
C GLY A 243 10.96 -10.47 8.88
N VAL A 244 12.15 -10.34 8.27
CA VAL A 244 13.40 -10.16 9.04
C VAL A 244 13.35 -8.80 9.71
N ARG A 245 13.28 -8.79 11.04
CA ARG A 245 13.16 -7.55 11.82
C ARG A 245 14.33 -7.40 12.77
N PRO A 246 14.81 -6.16 12.99
CA PRO A 246 15.77 -5.92 14.06
C PRO A 246 15.18 -6.33 15.42
N PRO A 247 15.96 -6.90 16.33
CA PRO A 247 15.51 -7.17 17.69
C PRO A 247 14.96 -5.90 18.36
N GLY A 248 13.77 -5.97 18.95
CA GLY A 248 13.11 -4.82 19.63
C GLY A 248 12.10 -4.04 18.80
N SER A 249 11.92 -4.35 17.52
CA SER A 249 10.94 -3.64 16.67
C SER A 249 9.47 -4.06 16.88
N ASP A 250 9.23 -5.12 17.66
CA ASP A 250 7.87 -5.68 17.85
C ASP A 250 7.04 -4.93 18.92
N GLU A 251 7.70 -4.17 19.80
CA GLU A 251 7.01 -3.47 20.89
C GLU A 251 6.15 -2.29 20.41
N HIS A 252 6.41 -1.77 19.21
CA HIS A 252 5.74 -0.58 18.67
C HIS A 252 4.86 -0.86 17.44
N ARG A 253 4.65 -2.15 17.09
CA ARG A 253 3.94 -2.53 15.88
C ARG A 253 3.15 -3.83 16.04
N LEU A 254 1.95 -3.87 15.44
CA LEU A 254 1.15 -5.08 15.31
C LEU A 254 0.81 -5.33 13.85
N VAL A 255 0.87 -6.59 13.43
CA VAL A 255 0.28 -7.04 12.16
C VAL A 255 -1.12 -7.58 12.47
N VAL A 256 -2.09 -7.13 11.71
CA VAL A 256 -3.49 -7.41 11.99
C VAL A 256 -4.23 -7.82 10.72
N ARG A 257 -5.33 -8.53 10.90
CA ARG A 257 -6.33 -8.82 9.86
C ARG A 257 -7.61 -8.09 10.18
N ASP A 258 -8.20 -7.50 9.18
CA ASP A 258 -9.59 -7.04 9.29
C ASP A 258 -10.58 -8.23 9.28
N PRO A 259 -11.88 -8.00 9.51
CA PRO A 259 -12.89 -9.07 9.52
C PRO A 259 -13.00 -9.85 8.20
N GLU A 260 -12.61 -9.28 7.08
CA GLU A 260 -12.65 -9.91 5.76
C GLU A 260 -11.31 -10.56 5.36
N GLY A 261 -10.28 -10.43 6.20
CA GLY A 261 -8.99 -11.11 6.06
C GLY A 261 -7.88 -10.24 5.46
N ALA A 262 -8.11 -8.95 5.17
CA ALA A 262 -7.05 -8.06 4.69
C ALA A 262 -5.97 -7.85 5.76
N LEU A 263 -4.72 -8.08 5.36
CA LEU A 263 -3.55 -7.89 6.21
C LEU A 263 -3.03 -6.46 6.09
N PHE A 264 -2.73 -5.85 7.24
CA PHE A 264 -2.04 -4.57 7.36
C PHE A 264 -1.30 -4.50 8.69
N ALA A 265 -0.48 -3.49 8.88
CA ALA A 265 0.16 -3.26 10.16
C ALA A 265 -0.33 -1.95 10.78
N VAL A 266 -0.32 -1.90 12.11
CA VAL A 266 -0.47 -0.66 12.89
C VAL A 266 0.80 -0.42 13.69
N GLU A 267 1.22 0.84 13.80
CA GLU A 267 2.42 1.28 14.49
C GLU A 267 2.11 2.50 15.35
N ALA A 268 2.65 2.52 16.55
CA ALA A 268 2.52 3.71 17.41
C ALA A 268 3.22 4.92 16.76
N GLU A 269 2.62 6.10 16.86
CA GLU A 269 3.30 7.35 16.52
C GLU A 269 4.49 7.54 17.45
N GLU A 270 5.63 7.93 16.90
CA GLU A 270 6.73 8.39 17.72
C GLU A 270 6.28 9.64 18.47
N ALA A 271 6.48 9.67 19.80
CA ALA A 271 6.22 10.88 20.58
C ALA A 271 7.07 12.02 20.02
N GLU A 272 6.46 13.15 19.67
CA GLU A 272 7.23 14.35 19.32
C GLU A 272 8.18 14.65 20.49
N GLU A 273 9.47 14.48 20.29
CA GLU A 273 10.45 15.06 21.21
C GLU A 273 10.27 16.59 21.15
N THR A 274 9.54 17.11 22.14
CA THR A 274 9.45 18.54 22.38
C THR A 274 10.83 19.02 22.80
N GLY A 275 11.60 19.51 21.81
CA GLY A 275 12.87 20.20 22.02
C GLY A 275 12.69 21.67 22.36
#